data_84905013f1e597e82f6cf8032538de12
#
_entry.id   84905013f1e597e82f6cf8032538de12
#
_cell.length_a   1.000
_cell.length_b   1.000
_cell.length_c   1.000
_cell.angle_alpha   90.00
_cell.angle_beta   90.00
_cell.angle_gamma   90.00
#
_symmetry.space_group_name_H-M   'P 1'
#
loop_
_entity.id
_entity.type
_entity.pdbx_description
1 polymer ?
#
loop_
_entity_poly.entity_id
_entity_poly.type
_entity_poly.pdbx_seq_one_letter_code
_entity_poly.pdbx_strand_id
1 'polypeptide(L)'
;MKIATLIAGVALSAACFMMPQAVNAVPALPTPVTMTMPDGSVITVRVHGDEKFHYYTSTDNHVLVADEKGFLCYATENGAALKSSGVVAHNPEMRTAQELKYISTLSSDATSRLRSVAAKQSMSARAPKASGQFSDLITAYPTLGSPRALVLLVEFPDQKFITPNALSAFTDLMTREGYDYNGATGSARDYFVENSRGLFTPEFDVFGPYTLPQSMAYYGRESASLHDVNPYEMVSDACSLADGDVDFSQYDEDGDGVVDNVFVFYAGYGQNSGAPAETIWPHAANIWTYGGIKLVLDGVQVGNYACTNEIQGTSGSVRTGIGTFCHEFSHVLGLPDLYATDGSSSFTPNQFELMDIGPYLNHGNTPPYMSVYDRACLKWINPRELNVGETVVLKSFKDVASESDDEALLITTISENEYYLLENRQQILWRRPNFFVTICQNR
;
A
#
# COMPACT_ATOMS: atom_id res chain seq x y z
N MET A 1 66.46 -14.78 -21.27
CA MET A 1 65.76 -14.24 -20.09
C MET A 1 64.37 -13.81 -20.55
N LYS A 2 63.38 -14.66 -20.30
CA LYS A 2 61.98 -14.39 -20.66
C LYS A 2 61.25 -13.94 -19.39
N ILE A 3 60.75 -12.72 -19.40
CA ILE A 3 59.92 -12.15 -18.33
C ILE A 3 58.50 -12.58 -18.61
N ALA A 4 57.93 -13.42 -17.72
CA ALA A 4 56.53 -13.79 -17.76
C ALA A 4 55.73 -12.74 -16.95
N THR A 5 54.88 -12.01 -17.63
CA THR A 5 53.93 -11.06 -17.00
C THR A 5 52.73 -11.86 -16.50
N LEU A 6 52.58 -11.92 -15.20
CA LEU A 6 51.44 -12.50 -14.53
C LEU A 6 50.29 -11.45 -14.48
N ILE A 7 49.25 -11.64 -15.25
CA ILE A 7 48.04 -10.83 -15.18
C ILE A 7 47.16 -11.48 -14.07
N ALA A 8 47.13 -10.85 -12.90
CA ALA A 8 46.18 -11.16 -11.87
C ALA A 8 44.84 -10.51 -12.22
N GLY A 9 43.90 -11.31 -12.69
CA GLY A 9 42.51 -10.90 -12.84
C GLY A 9 41.87 -10.71 -11.45
N VAL A 10 41.61 -9.46 -11.08
CA VAL A 10 40.78 -9.15 -9.94
C VAL A 10 39.34 -9.33 -10.41
N ALA A 11 38.70 -10.43 -10.02
CA ALA A 11 37.26 -10.58 -10.11
C ALA A 11 36.64 -9.62 -9.08
N LEU A 12 36.13 -8.49 -9.55
CA LEU A 12 35.30 -7.59 -8.77
C LEU A 12 33.93 -8.25 -8.69
N SER A 13 33.70 -9.03 -7.63
CA SER A 13 32.35 -9.42 -7.26
C SER A 13 31.60 -8.16 -6.84
N ALA A 14 30.73 -7.67 -7.72
CA ALA A 14 29.73 -6.67 -7.38
C ALA A 14 28.79 -7.32 -6.35
N ALA A 15 29.09 -7.12 -5.06
CA ALA A 15 28.11 -7.32 -4.02
C ALA A 15 27.04 -6.26 -4.23
N CYS A 16 25.93 -6.63 -4.87
CA CYS A 16 24.74 -5.82 -4.91
C CYS A 16 24.29 -5.67 -3.44
N PHE A 17 24.57 -4.51 -2.85
CA PHE A 17 23.97 -4.14 -1.57
C PHE A 17 22.49 -3.93 -1.86
N MET A 18 21.66 -4.96 -1.66
CA MET A 18 20.22 -4.78 -1.55
C MET A 18 19.99 -3.85 -0.36
N MET A 19 19.66 -2.59 -0.63
CA MET A 19 19.12 -1.72 0.42
C MET A 19 17.76 -2.31 0.80
N PRO A 20 17.48 -2.52 2.09
CA PRO A 20 16.18 -3.00 2.52
C PRO A 20 15.11 -2.03 2.02
N GLN A 21 14.18 -2.52 1.20
CA GLN A 21 12.97 -1.78 0.90
C GLN A 21 12.23 -1.58 2.21
N ALA A 22 11.77 -0.35 2.48
CA ALA A 22 10.96 -0.08 3.66
C ALA A 22 9.66 -0.90 3.58
N VAL A 23 9.11 -1.29 4.72
CA VAL A 23 7.72 -1.77 4.77
C VAL A 23 6.84 -0.58 4.41
N ASN A 24 5.98 -0.75 3.44
CA ASN A 24 5.05 0.26 2.96
C ASN A 24 3.65 -0.34 2.91
N ALA A 25 2.62 0.47 3.08
CA ALA A 25 1.24 0.00 3.02
C ALA A 25 0.25 1.12 2.69
N VAL A 26 -0.92 0.71 2.23
CA VAL A 26 -2.05 1.62 2.06
C VAL A 26 -2.39 2.30 3.39
N PRO A 27 -2.66 3.63 3.41
CA PRO A 27 -3.11 4.32 4.61
C PRO A 27 -4.48 3.82 5.06
N ALA A 28 -4.85 4.06 6.31
CA ALA A 28 -6.16 3.72 6.84
C ALA A 28 -7.30 4.28 5.99
N LEU A 29 -8.41 3.53 5.89
CA LEU A 29 -9.62 3.96 5.20
C LEU A 29 -10.10 5.33 5.75
N PRO A 30 -10.26 6.37 4.91
CA PRO A 30 -10.53 7.74 5.38
C PRO A 30 -11.96 7.95 5.90
N THR A 31 -12.88 7.03 5.64
CA THR A 31 -14.28 7.10 6.11
C THR A 31 -14.45 6.45 7.48
N PRO A 32 -15.43 6.90 8.30
CA PRO A 32 -15.72 6.23 9.55
C PRO A 32 -16.12 4.77 9.35
N VAL A 33 -15.65 3.90 10.22
CA VAL A 33 -15.94 2.47 10.23
C VAL A 33 -16.66 2.09 11.52
N THR A 34 -17.47 1.05 11.46
CA THR A 34 -18.20 0.52 12.61
C THR A 34 -17.51 -0.73 13.12
N MET A 35 -17.14 -0.73 14.39
CA MET A 35 -16.46 -1.84 15.06
C MET A 35 -17.35 -2.42 16.15
N THR A 36 -17.27 -3.75 16.34
CA THR A 36 -17.95 -4.46 17.42
C THR A 36 -17.00 -4.64 18.59
N MET A 37 -17.38 -4.19 19.76
CA MET A 37 -16.62 -4.32 21.00
C MET A 37 -16.76 -5.74 21.58
N PRO A 38 -15.88 -6.16 22.51
CA PRO A 38 -15.91 -7.52 23.09
C PRO A 38 -17.21 -7.91 23.77
N ASP A 39 -18.01 -6.95 24.23
CA ASP A 39 -19.34 -7.19 24.84
C ASP A 39 -20.50 -7.21 23.82
N GLY A 40 -20.18 -7.08 22.52
CA GLY A 40 -21.15 -6.99 21.43
C GLY A 40 -21.72 -5.60 21.18
N SER A 41 -21.34 -4.59 21.96
CA SER A 41 -21.69 -3.20 21.66
C SER A 41 -20.96 -2.70 20.41
N VAL A 42 -21.49 -1.65 19.77
CA VAL A 42 -20.99 -1.17 18.48
C VAL A 42 -20.58 0.29 18.61
N ILE A 43 -19.37 0.62 18.13
CA ILE A 43 -18.85 1.98 18.07
C ILE A 43 -18.44 2.35 16.65
N THR A 44 -18.71 3.59 16.24
CA THR A 44 -18.25 4.16 14.98
C THR A 44 -17.00 5.00 15.23
N VAL A 45 -15.91 4.67 14.56
CA VAL A 45 -14.60 5.30 14.73
C VAL A 45 -14.00 5.71 13.39
N ARG A 46 -12.96 6.54 13.43
CA ARG A 46 -12.04 6.75 12.30
C ARG A 46 -10.73 6.07 12.63
N VAL A 47 -10.22 5.30 11.68
CA VAL A 47 -8.86 4.76 11.72
C VAL A 47 -7.92 5.78 11.13
N HIS A 48 -6.73 5.93 11.69
CA HIS A 48 -5.68 6.86 11.24
C HIS A 48 -4.34 6.14 11.24
N GLY A 49 -3.49 6.44 10.25
CA GLY A 49 -2.14 5.90 10.17
C GLY A 49 -2.01 4.80 9.11
N ASP A 50 -1.04 3.95 9.29
CA ASP A 50 -0.62 2.91 8.37
C ASP A 50 -0.19 1.64 9.15
N GLU A 51 0.45 0.69 8.47
CA GLU A 51 0.96 -0.56 9.04
C GLU A 51 2.01 -0.36 10.14
N LYS A 52 2.71 0.79 10.13
CA LYS A 52 3.77 1.08 11.11
C LYS A 52 3.20 1.60 12.41
N PHE A 53 2.17 2.41 12.30
CA PHE A 53 1.46 2.95 13.45
C PHE A 53 0.08 3.44 13.06
N HIS A 54 -0.94 2.92 13.71
CA HIS A 54 -2.30 3.41 13.58
C HIS A 54 -2.96 3.66 14.95
N TYR A 55 -4.02 4.46 14.94
CA TYR A 55 -4.81 4.76 16.12
C TYR A 55 -6.24 5.10 15.72
N TYR A 56 -7.13 5.10 16.68
CA TYR A 56 -8.54 5.36 16.47
C TYR A 56 -8.95 6.71 17.05
N THR A 57 -9.96 7.34 16.42
CA THR A 57 -10.69 8.44 17.03
C THR A 57 -12.18 8.18 16.98
N SER A 58 -12.93 8.71 17.97
CA SER A 58 -14.38 8.83 17.87
C SER A 58 -14.76 9.76 16.70
N THR A 59 -16.02 9.72 16.26
CA THR A 59 -16.52 10.57 15.16
C THR A 59 -16.38 12.07 15.44
N ASP A 60 -16.33 12.47 16.70
CA ASP A 60 -16.08 13.85 17.18
C ASP A 60 -14.62 14.06 17.62
N ASN A 61 -13.70 13.20 17.14
CA ASN A 61 -12.26 13.36 17.18
C ASN A 61 -11.56 13.20 18.55
N HIS A 62 -12.10 12.45 19.49
CA HIS A 62 -11.36 12.04 20.69
C HIS A 62 -10.51 10.80 20.36
N VAL A 63 -9.23 10.84 20.76
CA VAL A 63 -8.31 9.72 20.54
C VAL A 63 -8.70 8.53 21.40
N LEU A 64 -8.71 7.35 20.79
CA LEU A 64 -9.07 6.08 21.41
C LEU A 64 -7.91 5.08 21.29
N VAL A 65 -7.76 4.24 22.29
CA VAL A 65 -6.83 3.10 22.29
C VAL A 65 -7.51 1.88 22.89
N ALA A 66 -7.16 0.69 22.41
CA ALA A 66 -7.68 -0.55 23.00
C ALA A 66 -7.08 -0.79 24.39
N ASP A 67 -7.87 -1.28 25.31
CA ASP A 67 -7.39 -1.83 26.60
C ASP A 67 -6.98 -3.31 26.43
N GLU A 68 -6.47 -3.91 27.50
CA GLU A 68 -6.05 -5.33 27.52
C GLU A 68 -7.15 -6.33 27.20
N LYS A 69 -8.42 -5.90 27.25
CA LYS A 69 -9.59 -6.72 26.93
C LYS A 69 -10.15 -6.45 25.53
N GLY A 70 -9.51 -5.53 24.77
CA GLY A 70 -9.95 -5.15 23.43
C GLY A 70 -11.05 -4.07 23.38
N PHE A 71 -11.42 -3.45 24.53
CA PHE A 71 -12.35 -2.33 24.51
C PHE A 71 -11.66 -1.05 24.08
N LEU A 72 -12.24 -0.31 23.15
CA LEU A 72 -11.78 1.04 22.81
C LEU A 72 -12.13 2.00 23.95
N CYS A 73 -11.09 2.56 24.55
CA CYS A 73 -11.18 3.52 25.64
C CYS A 73 -10.60 4.87 25.21
N TYR A 74 -11.06 5.96 25.82
CA TYR A 74 -10.41 7.26 25.63
C TYR A 74 -8.93 7.19 26.00
N ALA A 75 -8.08 7.77 25.16
CA ALA A 75 -6.64 7.75 25.37
C ALA A 75 -6.22 8.75 26.48
N THR A 76 -5.13 8.42 27.16
CA THR A 76 -4.41 9.34 28.05
C THR A 76 -2.91 9.27 27.76
N GLU A 77 -2.17 10.33 28.06
CA GLU A 77 -0.73 10.38 27.87
C GLU A 77 0.00 9.52 28.92
N ASN A 78 1.03 8.83 28.48
CA ASN A 78 1.98 8.11 29.33
C ASN A 78 3.41 8.37 28.84
N GLY A 79 3.95 9.53 29.16
CA GLY A 79 5.22 9.99 28.61
C GLY A 79 5.11 10.26 27.11
N ALA A 80 5.87 9.49 26.30
CA ALA A 80 5.84 9.58 24.83
C ALA A 80 4.84 8.62 24.18
N ALA A 81 4.06 7.87 24.96
CA ALA A 81 3.11 6.89 24.46
C ALA A 81 1.68 7.18 24.89
N LEU A 82 0.71 6.65 24.16
CA LEU A 82 -0.69 6.64 24.53
C LEU A 82 -1.01 5.36 25.32
N LYS A 83 -1.94 5.50 26.26
CA LYS A 83 -2.51 4.35 26.98
C LYS A 83 -4.00 4.51 27.17
N SER A 84 -4.70 3.43 27.47
CA SER A 84 -6.11 3.43 27.85
C SER A 84 -6.31 4.19 29.17
N SER A 85 -7.32 5.05 29.23
CA SER A 85 -7.80 5.68 30.46
C SER A 85 -8.66 4.75 31.31
N GLY A 86 -9.06 3.58 30.76
CA GLY A 86 -10.04 2.68 31.34
C GLY A 86 -11.51 3.18 31.22
N VAL A 87 -11.75 4.32 30.57
CA VAL A 87 -13.10 4.80 30.27
C VAL A 87 -13.47 4.36 28.87
N VAL A 88 -14.33 3.34 28.78
CA VAL A 88 -14.81 2.77 27.50
C VAL A 88 -15.56 3.83 26.71
N ALA A 89 -15.28 3.90 25.42
CA ALA A 89 -15.88 4.87 24.51
C ALA A 89 -17.15 4.33 23.87
N HIS A 90 -18.14 5.20 23.69
CA HIS A 90 -19.37 4.93 22.94
C HIS A 90 -19.59 6.03 21.90
N ASN A 91 -20.51 5.76 20.97
CA ASN A 91 -20.98 6.80 20.05
C ASN A 91 -21.50 8.03 20.80
N PRO A 92 -21.36 9.25 20.28
CA PRO A 92 -21.69 10.49 21.00
C PRO A 92 -23.07 10.49 21.65
N GLU A 93 -24.07 9.92 20.98
CA GLU A 93 -25.47 9.83 21.42
C GLU A 93 -25.72 8.77 22.52
N MET A 94 -24.77 7.85 22.72
CA MET A 94 -24.86 6.73 23.68
C MET A 94 -23.94 6.89 24.89
N ARG A 95 -23.27 8.04 25.02
CA ARG A 95 -22.27 8.26 26.07
C ARG A 95 -22.86 8.22 27.47
N THR A 96 -22.15 7.56 28.35
CA THR A 96 -22.46 7.49 29.78
C THR A 96 -22.09 8.81 30.49
N ALA A 97 -22.63 9.03 31.68
CA ALA A 97 -22.27 10.16 32.52
C ALA A 97 -20.76 10.16 32.89
N GLN A 98 -20.15 8.97 33.01
CA GLN A 98 -18.71 8.82 33.26
C GLN A 98 -17.87 9.31 32.08
N GLU A 99 -18.26 8.96 30.86
CA GLU A 99 -17.57 9.42 29.65
C GLU A 99 -17.69 10.94 29.49
N LEU A 100 -18.90 11.50 29.63
CA LEU A 100 -19.11 12.93 29.54
C LEU A 100 -18.28 13.69 30.58
N LYS A 101 -18.19 13.15 31.81
CA LYS A 101 -17.32 13.71 32.83
C LYS A 101 -15.85 13.63 32.44
N TYR A 102 -15.40 12.50 31.91
CA TYR A 102 -14.00 12.36 31.45
C TYR A 102 -13.70 13.32 30.31
N ILE A 103 -14.54 13.34 29.25
CA ILE A 103 -14.37 14.24 28.11
C ILE A 103 -14.31 15.71 28.56
N SER A 104 -15.14 16.12 29.54
CA SER A 104 -15.10 17.50 30.05
C SER A 104 -13.79 17.89 30.76
N THR A 105 -12.98 16.89 31.12
CA THR A 105 -11.61 17.13 31.66
C THR A 105 -10.55 17.26 30.57
N LEU A 106 -10.86 16.84 29.33
CA LEU A 106 -9.95 16.97 28.20
C LEU A 106 -10.03 18.41 27.68
N SER A 107 -8.96 19.19 27.82
CA SER A 107 -8.86 20.46 27.12
C SER A 107 -8.68 20.25 25.61
N SER A 108 -9.00 21.25 24.77
CA SER A 108 -8.70 21.24 23.35
C SER A 108 -7.20 20.99 23.08
N ASP A 109 -6.35 21.57 23.93
CA ASP A 109 -4.90 21.33 23.88
C ASP A 109 -4.51 19.88 24.20
N ALA A 110 -5.20 19.21 25.14
CA ALA A 110 -4.93 17.82 25.46
C ALA A 110 -5.24 16.91 24.27
N THR A 111 -6.37 17.12 23.59
CA THR A 111 -6.72 16.36 22.39
C THR A 111 -5.71 16.59 21.25
N SER A 112 -5.28 17.84 21.06
CA SER A 112 -4.23 18.16 20.08
C SER A 112 -2.89 17.52 20.42
N ARG A 113 -2.52 17.50 21.71
CA ARG A 113 -1.29 16.81 22.17
C ARG A 113 -1.39 15.31 21.99
N LEU A 114 -2.51 14.66 22.34
CA LEU A 114 -2.71 13.23 22.14
C LEU A 114 -2.56 12.84 20.67
N ARG A 115 -3.14 13.64 19.75
CA ARG A 115 -2.93 13.45 18.30
C ARG A 115 -1.48 13.60 17.88
N SER A 116 -0.78 14.61 18.43
CA SER A 116 0.64 14.82 18.15
C SER A 116 1.52 13.68 18.69
N VAL A 117 1.15 13.06 19.80
CA VAL A 117 1.85 11.86 20.32
C VAL A 117 1.60 10.67 19.40
N ALA A 118 0.35 10.46 18.99
CA ALA A 118 0.00 9.42 18.03
C ALA A 118 0.78 9.57 16.70
N ALA A 119 0.78 10.78 16.12
CA ALA A 119 1.50 11.10 14.91
C ALA A 119 3.03 10.91 15.03
N LYS A 120 3.63 11.26 16.17
CA LYS A 120 5.07 11.07 16.38
C LYS A 120 5.49 9.60 16.51
N GLN A 121 4.61 8.72 16.94
CA GLN A 121 4.89 7.30 17.01
C GLN A 121 5.00 6.68 15.60
N SER A 122 4.29 7.24 14.59
CA SER A 122 4.41 6.83 13.19
C SER A 122 5.71 7.28 12.51
N MET A 123 6.48 8.21 13.08
CA MET A 123 7.66 8.81 12.43
C MET A 123 8.93 7.94 12.39
N SER A 124 8.96 6.74 12.94
CA SER A 124 10.22 6.04 13.22
C SER A 124 10.87 5.30 12.04
N ALA A 125 10.25 5.26 10.86
CA ALA A 125 10.83 4.58 9.70
C ALA A 125 10.62 5.40 8.41
N ARG A 126 11.54 6.34 8.12
CA ARG A 126 11.59 6.99 6.81
C ARG A 126 12.27 6.10 5.80
N ALA A 127 11.64 5.90 4.64
CA ALA A 127 12.31 5.44 3.44
C ALA A 127 13.47 6.39 3.05
N PRO A 128 14.57 5.90 2.46
CA PRO A 128 15.64 6.75 1.96
C PRO A 128 15.08 7.75 0.95
N LYS A 129 15.50 9.02 1.06
CA LYS A 129 15.14 10.03 0.05
C LYS A 129 15.75 9.65 -1.29
N ALA A 130 14.91 9.56 -2.30
CA ALA A 130 15.36 9.47 -3.67
C ALA A 130 16.14 10.73 -4.05
N SER A 131 17.31 10.57 -4.66
CA SER A 131 18.14 11.66 -5.13
C SER A 131 17.99 11.79 -6.64
N GLY A 132 17.39 12.88 -7.12
CA GLY A 132 17.23 13.17 -8.54
C GLY A 132 15.84 13.71 -8.88
N GLN A 133 15.70 14.26 -10.09
CA GLN A 133 14.45 14.88 -10.58
C GLN A 133 13.34 13.84 -10.76
N PHE A 134 13.68 12.69 -11.34
CA PHE A 134 12.95 11.43 -11.29
C PHE A 134 13.98 10.39 -10.90
N SER A 135 13.95 9.93 -9.66
CA SER A 135 14.93 8.95 -9.19
C SER A 135 14.77 7.64 -9.95
N ASP A 136 15.89 7.01 -10.29
CA ASP A 136 15.85 5.62 -10.68
C ASP A 136 15.28 4.83 -9.48
N LEU A 137 14.13 4.22 -9.69
CA LEU A 137 13.49 3.39 -8.67
C LEU A 137 14.39 2.18 -8.43
N ILE A 138 14.61 1.87 -7.16
CA ILE A 138 15.29 0.65 -6.77
C ILE A 138 14.22 -0.41 -6.65
N THR A 139 14.08 -1.21 -7.70
CA THR A 139 13.14 -2.34 -7.72
C THR A 139 13.80 -3.50 -8.44
N ALA A 140 13.56 -4.72 -7.95
CA ALA A 140 13.91 -5.95 -8.64
C ALA A 140 12.90 -6.26 -9.75
N TYR A 141 11.64 -5.78 -9.60
CA TYR A 141 10.58 -6.08 -10.54
C TYR A 141 10.62 -5.16 -11.78
N PRO A 142 10.54 -5.70 -13.01
CA PRO A 142 10.57 -4.91 -14.23
C PRO A 142 9.39 -3.92 -14.31
N THR A 143 9.66 -2.68 -14.72
CA THR A 143 8.61 -1.65 -14.91
C THR A 143 8.14 -1.52 -16.37
N LEU A 144 8.70 -2.31 -17.28
CA LEU A 144 8.41 -2.33 -18.72
C LEU A 144 8.24 -3.76 -19.22
N GLY A 145 7.54 -3.92 -20.35
CA GLY A 145 7.33 -5.22 -20.99
C GLY A 145 6.15 -5.99 -20.38
N SER A 146 6.24 -7.31 -20.43
CA SER A 146 5.18 -8.21 -19.96
C SER A 146 5.72 -9.19 -18.91
N PRO A 147 6.22 -8.71 -17.76
CA PRO A 147 6.74 -9.60 -16.74
C PRO A 147 5.62 -10.41 -16.07
N ARG A 148 5.97 -11.60 -15.59
CA ARG A 148 5.07 -12.46 -14.84
C ARG A 148 5.02 -12.06 -13.38
N ALA A 149 3.85 -12.10 -12.77
CA ALA A 149 3.61 -11.79 -11.38
C ALA A 149 2.86 -12.93 -10.69
N LEU A 150 3.45 -13.48 -9.65
CA LEU A 150 2.85 -14.55 -8.86
C LEU A 150 1.83 -13.98 -7.87
N VAL A 151 0.60 -14.51 -7.90
CA VAL A 151 -0.49 -14.17 -6.99
C VAL A 151 -0.99 -15.43 -6.29
N LEU A 152 -0.89 -15.49 -4.98
CA LEU A 152 -1.35 -16.59 -4.16
C LEU A 152 -2.62 -16.20 -3.37
N LEU A 153 -3.62 -17.06 -3.41
CA LEU A 153 -4.80 -16.96 -2.58
C LEU A 153 -4.59 -17.83 -1.34
N VAL A 154 -4.73 -17.25 -0.14
CA VAL A 154 -4.58 -17.99 1.12
C VAL A 154 -5.79 -17.82 2.01
N GLU A 155 -6.13 -18.87 2.72
CA GLU A 155 -7.18 -18.88 3.71
C GLU A 155 -6.68 -19.54 5.00
N PHE A 156 -7.34 -19.27 6.10
CA PHE A 156 -6.96 -19.77 7.42
C PHE A 156 -7.89 -20.91 7.85
N PRO A 157 -7.50 -21.74 8.84
CA PRO A 157 -8.41 -22.75 9.39
C PRO A 157 -9.72 -22.17 9.91
N ASP A 158 -9.64 -20.96 10.48
CA ASP A 158 -10.75 -20.22 11.12
C ASP A 158 -11.39 -19.14 10.24
N GLN A 159 -10.77 -18.78 9.11
CA GLN A 159 -11.28 -17.80 8.16
C GLN A 159 -11.10 -18.28 6.72
N LYS A 160 -12.20 -18.67 6.09
CA LYS A 160 -12.21 -19.13 4.69
C LYS A 160 -12.66 -18.02 3.75
N PHE A 161 -12.28 -18.14 2.45
CA PHE A 161 -12.87 -17.29 1.43
C PHE A 161 -14.39 -17.42 1.43
N ILE A 162 -15.08 -16.29 1.46
CA ILE A 162 -16.52 -16.22 1.29
C ILE A 162 -16.91 -15.87 -0.15
N THR A 163 -15.95 -15.40 -0.96
CA THR A 163 -16.11 -15.19 -2.41
C THR A 163 -16.31 -16.55 -3.09
N PRO A 164 -17.45 -16.78 -3.76
CA PRO A 164 -17.68 -18.02 -4.48
C PRO A 164 -16.65 -18.23 -5.59
N ASN A 165 -16.12 -19.45 -5.72
CA ASN A 165 -15.10 -19.78 -6.72
C ASN A 165 -13.92 -18.79 -6.68
N ALA A 166 -13.32 -18.61 -5.53
CA ALA A 166 -12.30 -17.59 -5.27
C ALA A 166 -11.21 -17.55 -6.36
N LEU A 167 -10.66 -18.70 -6.76
CA LEU A 167 -9.64 -18.76 -7.81
C LEU A 167 -10.10 -18.05 -9.10
N SER A 168 -11.24 -18.45 -9.66
CA SER A 168 -11.78 -17.84 -10.89
C SER A 168 -12.10 -16.36 -10.69
N ALA A 169 -12.67 -16.01 -9.53
CA ALA A 169 -13.08 -14.66 -9.23
C ALA A 169 -11.91 -13.68 -9.08
N PHE A 170 -10.79 -14.14 -8.51
CA PHE A 170 -9.56 -13.35 -8.41
C PHE A 170 -8.74 -13.38 -9.70
N THR A 171 -8.75 -14.46 -10.45
CA THR A 171 -8.19 -14.47 -11.82
C THR A 171 -8.87 -13.40 -12.68
N ASP A 172 -10.20 -13.32 -12.65
CA ASP A 172 -10.95 -12.29 -13.37
C ASP A 172 -10.60 -10.88 -12.89
N LEU A 173 -10.49 -10.68 -11.57
CA LEU A 173 -10.10 -9.40 -10.97
C LEU A 173 -8.72 -8.95 -11.46
N MET A 174 -7.78 -9.89 -11.61
CA MET A 174 -6.41 -9.60 -12.04
C MET A 174 -6.28 -9.40 -13.55
N THR A 175 -6.98 -10.22 -14.37
CA THR A 175 -6.60 -10.39 -15.78
C THR A 175 -7.71 -10.14 -16.79
N ARG A 176 -9.00 -10.20 -16.41
CA ARG A 176 -10.10 -10.11 -17.37
C ARG A 176 -10.22 -8.70 -17.96
N GLU A 177 -10.02 -8.59 -19.27
CA GLU A 177 -10.22 -7.35 -20.00
C GLU A 177 -11.66 -6.81 -19.80
N GLY A 178 -11.77 -5.53 -19.50
CA GLY A 178 -13.05 -4.87 -19.25
C GLY A 178 -13.79 -5.41 -18.02
N TYR A 179 -13.08 -5.89 -17.00
CA TYR A 179 -13.68 -6.34 -15.74
C TYR A 179 -14.57 -5.26 -15.12
N ASP A 180 -15.82 -5.64 -14.79
CA ASP A 180 -16.91 -4.72 -14.43
C ASP A 180 -17.68 -5.12 -13.15
N TYR A 181 -17.22 -6.15 -12.43
CA TYR A 181 -17.88 -6.60 -11.20
C TYR A 181 -17.96 -5.46 -10.17
N ASN A 182 -19.14 -5.29 -9.56
CA ASN A 182 -19.42 -4.28 -8.54
C ASN A 182 -19.09 -2.84 -8.97
N GLY A 183 -19.22 -2.52 -10.26
CA GLY A 183 -18.94 -1.20 -10.82
C GLY A 183 -17.45 -0.92 -11.04
N ALA A 184 -16.63 -1.95 -11.13
CA ALA A 184 -15.25 -1.82 -11.53
C ALA A 184 -15.12 -1.28 -12.97
N THR A 185 -14.02 -0.62 -13.25
CA THR A 185 -13.73 0.02 -14.54
C THR A 185 -12.63 -0.70 -15.32
N GLY A 186 -12.28 -1.90 -14.92
CA GLY A 186 -11.28 -2.79 -15.49
C GLY A 186 -10.63 -3.68 -14.45
N SER A 187 -9.83 -4.64 -14.88
CA SER A 187 -8.98 -5.49 -14.05
C SER A 187 -7.71 -4.76 -13.59
N ALA A 188 -6.94 -5.38 -12.71
CA ALA A 188 -5.62 -4.87 -12.34
C ALA A 188 -4.70 -4.75 -13.57
N ARG A 189 -4.73 -5.74 -14.46
CA ARG A 189 -3.99 -5.69 -15.72
C ARG A 189 -4.44 -4.52 -16.60
N ASP A 190 -5.75 -4.30 -16.78
CA ASP A 190 -6.27 -3.15 -17.54
C ASP A 190 -5.76 -1.83 -16.96
N TYR A 191 -5.73 -1.72 -15.63
CA TYR A 191 -5.25 -0.52 -14.94
C TYR A 191 -3.80 -0.20 -15.29
N PHE A 192 -2.89 -1.18 -15.19
CA PHE A 192 -1.47 -0.97 -15.49
C PHE A 192 -1.22 -0.77 -16.99
N VAL A 193 -1.88 -1.55 -17.86
CA VAL A 193 -1.78 -1.40 -19.31
C VAL A 193 -2.23 0.00 -19.74
N GLU A 194 -3.32 0.50 -19.19
CA GLU A 194 -3.83 1.82 -19.54
C GLU A 194 -2.91 2.93 -19.02
N ASN A 195 -2.45 2.88 -17.76
CA ASN A 195 -1.56 3.89 -17.17
C ASN A 195 -0.21 3.98 -17.86
N SER A 196 0.31 2.86 -18.33
CA SER A 196 1.58 2.76 -19.05
C SER A 196 1.46 2.95 -20.56
N ARG A 197 0.23 3.08 -21.11
CA ARG A 197 -0.04 3.07 -22.55
C ARG A 197 0.49 1.81 -23.25
N GLY A 198 0.42 0.67 -22.57
CA GLY A 198 0.89 -0.61 -23.07
C GLY A 198 2.40 -0.82 -22.98
N LEU A 199 3.16 0.09 -22.36
CA LEU A 199 4.58 -0.12 -22.10
C LEU A 199 4.83 -1.17 -21.02
N PHE A 200 3.86 -1.37 -20.12
CA PHE A 200 3.87 -2.38 -19.07
C PHE A 200 2.58 -3.17 -19.12
N THR A 201 2.67 -4.46 -19.40
CA THR A 201 1.55 -5.38 -19.61
C THR A 201 1.71 -6.63 -18.76
N PRO A 202 1.65 -6.51 -17.41
CA PRO A 202 1.95 -7.61 -16.50
C PRO A 202 1.04 -8.81 -16.74
N GLU A 203 1.60 -10.02 -16.56
CA GLU A 203 0.88 -11.29 -16.62
C GLU A 203 0.73 -11.83 -15.19
N PHE A 204 -0.50 -11.79 -14.65
CA PHE A 204 -0.79 -12.25 -13.30
C PHE A 204 -1.20 -13.71 -13.29
N ASP A 205 -0.41 -14.55 -12.65
CA ASP A 205 -0.69 -15.97 -12.47
C ASP A 205 -1.27 -16.21 -11.08
N VAL A 206 -2.53 -16.61 -10.98
CA VAL A 206 -3.26 -16.76 -9.72
C VAL A 206 -3.38 -18.23 -9.34
N PHE A 207 -2.95 -18.60 -8.14
CA PHE A 207 -3.00 -19.96 -7.59
C PHE A 207 -3.72 -20.02 -6.23
N GLY A 208 -4.16 -21.21 -5.85
CA GLY A 208 -4.85 -21.47 -4.58
C GLY A 208 -6.38 -21.56 -4.73
N PRO A 209 -7.17 -21.36 -3.66
CA PRO A 209 -6.73 -20.98 -2.32
C PRO A 209 -6.04 -22.11 -1.54
N TYR A 210 -4.94 -21.76 -0.86
CA TYR A 210 -4.23 -22.66 0.04
C TYR A 210 -4.66 -22.40 1.48
N THR A 211 -4.93 -23.48 2.24
CA THR A 211 -5.25 -23.33 3.67
C THR A 211 -3.97 -23.33 4.49
N LEU A 212 -3.67 -22.20 5.09
CA LEU A 212 -2.50 -22.01 5.96
C LEU A 212 -2.60 -22.86 7.24
N PRO A 213 -1.45 -23.23 7.86
CA PRO A 213 -1.45 -24.09 9.04
C PRO A 213 -1.94 -23.43 10.32
N GLN A 214 -1.89 -22.08 10.41
CA GLN A 214 -2.24 -21.33 11.60
C GLN A 214 -3.48 -20.44 11.37
N SER A 215 -4.09 -19.98 12.48
CA SER A 215 -5.25 -19.06 12.45
C SER A 215 -4.86 -17.68 11.92
N MET A 216 -5.83 -16.90 11.47
CA MET A 216 -5.60 -15.50 11.09
C MET A 216 -4.95 -14.71 12.23
N ALA A 217 -5.44 -14.88 13.47
CA ALA A 217 -4.89 -14.21 14.64
C ALA A 217 -3.43 -14.61 14.97
N TYR A 218 -2.94 -15.75 14.50
CA TYR A 218 -1.52 -16.10 14.63
C TYR A 218 -0.64 -15.19 13.78
N TYR A 219 -1.07 -14.88 12.56
CA TYR A 219 -0.28 -14.10 11.61
C TYR A 219 -0.46 -12.59 11.81
N GLY A 220 -1.69 -12.13 12.07
CA GLY A 220 -2.05 -10.72 12.06
C GLY A 220 -2.15 -10.04 13.42
N ARG A 221 -2.19 -10.79 14.54
CA ARG A 221 -2.36 -10.16 15.87
C ARG A 221 -1.30 -9.10 16.14
N GLU A 222 -1.71 -8.07 16.85
CA GLU A 222 -0.81 -7.04 17.33
C GLU A 222 -0.08 -7.43 18.63
N SER A 223 1.09 -6.85 18.82
CA SER A 223 1.81 -6.86 20.08
C SER A 223 2.09 -5.42 20.55
N ALA A 224 2.65 -5.27 21.76
CA ALA A 224 3.04 -3.95 22.28
C ALA A 224 4.10 -3.22 21.44
N SER A 225 4.79 -3.93 20.52
CA SER A 225 5.91 -3.41 19.73
C SER A 225 5.82 -3.67 18.24
N LEU A 226 4.87 -4.50 17.78
CA LEU A 226 4.72 -4.88 16.38
C LEU A 226 3.24 -4.89 16.03
N HIS A 227 2.91 -4.26 14.93
CA HIS A 227 1.67 -4.47 14.20
C HIS A 227 1.90 -5.69 13.32
N ASP A 228 0.92 -6.61 13.23
CA ASP A 228 1.06 -7.88 12.54
C ASP A 228 2.31 -8.68 12.98
N VAL A 229 2.14 -9.61 13.90
CA VAL A 229 3.29 -10.29 14.55
C VAL A 229 4.02 -11.23 13.60
N ASN A 230 3.30 -11.95 12.73
CA ASN A 230 3.88 -12.99 11.88
C ASN A 230 3.45 -12.93 10.41
N PRO A 231 3.32 -11.75 9.75
CA PRO A 231 2.89 -11.67 8.36
C PRO A 231 3.91 -12.31 7.42
N TYR A 232 5.18 -12.31 7.78
CA TYR A 232 6.27 -12.94 7.01
C TYR A 232 6.17 -14.47 6.99
N GLU A 233 5.69 -15.07 8.10
CA GLU A 233 5.42 -16.50 8.16
C GLU A 233 4.21 -16.87 7.30
N MET A 234 3.19 -16.01 7.23
CA MET A 234 2.05 -16.20 6.32
C MET A 234 2.53 -16.40 4.87
N VAL A 235 3.43 -15.54 4.41
CA VAL A 235 3.95 -15.62 3.03
C VAL A 235 4.83 -16.86 2.84
N SER A 236 5.68 -17.17 3.82
CA SER A 236 6.53 -18.37 3.80
C SER A 236 5.70 -19.66 3.73
N ASP A 237 4.65 -19.75 4.54
CA ASP A 237 3.74 -20.90 4.56
C ASP A 237 2.95 -21.00 3.25
N ALA A 238 2.47 -19.84 2.71
CA ALA A 238 1.78 -19.77 1.43
C ALA A 238 2.64 -20.31 0.28
N CYS A 239 3.89 -19.83 0.17
CA CYS A 239 4.83 -20.31 -0.85
C CYS A 239 5.16 -21.79 -0.69
N SER A 240 5.38 -22.26 0.54
CA SER A 240 5.65 -23.67 0.81
C SER A 240 4.48 -24.59 0.44
N LEU A 241 3.24 -24.12 0.59
CA LEU A 241 2.06 -24.86 0.17
C LEU A 241 1.85 -24.84 -1.36
N ALA A 242 2.29 -23.76 -2.02
CA ALA A 242 2.18 -23.60 -3.46
C ALA A 242 3.28 -24.33 -4.26
N ASP A 243 4.37 -24.78 -3.62
CA ASP A 243 5.58 -25.34 -4.24
C ASP A 243 5.31 -26.52 -5.21
N GLY A 244 4.23 -27.27 -4.97
CA GLY A 244 3.83 -28.37 -5.88
C GLY A 244 3.08 -27.92 -7.12
N ASP A 245 2.57 -26.71 -7.18
CA ASP A 245 1.74 -26.15 -8.24
C ASP A 245 2.45 -25.02 -9.00
N VAL A 246 3.47 -24.40 -8.40
CA VAL A 246 4.18 -23.21 -8.87
C VAL A 246 5.66 -23.52 -9.06
N ASP A 247 6.20 -23.21 -10.23
CA ASP A 247 7.64 -23.15 -10.49
C ASP A 247 8.11 -21.71 -10.21
N PHE A 248 8.67 -21.50 -9.01
CA PHE A 248 9.10 -20.19 -8.55
C PHE A 248 10.23 -19.57 -9.38
N SER A 249 11.02 -20.39 -10.07
CA SER A 249 12.10 -19.89 -10.94
C SER A 249 11.59 -19.08 -12.14
N GLN A 250 10.29 -19.18 -12.47
CA GLN A 250 9.65 -18.41 -13.55
C GLN A 250 9.31 -16.97 -13.13
N TYR A 251 9.51 -16.60 -11.87
CA TYR A 251 9.22 -15.28 -11.30
C TYR A 251 10.50 -14.58 -10.81
N ASP A 252 11.65 -14.97 -11.32
CA ASP A 252 12.97 -14.33 -11.23
C ASP A 252 13.30 -13.79 -12.64
N GLU A 253 12.69 -12.65 -12.99
CA GLU A 253 12.73 -12.09 -14.36
C GLU A 253 14.10 -11.48 -14.70
N ASP A 254 14.85 -11.01 -13.71
CA ASP A 254 16.18 -10.44 -13.91
C ASP A 254 17.32 -11.45 -13.72
N GLY A 255 17.00 -12.68 -13.26
CA GLY A 255 17.93 -13.80 -13.12
C GLY A 255 18.93 -13.63 -11.98
N ASP A 256 18.60 -12.87 -10.94
CA ASP A 256 19.48 -12.63 -9.80
C ASP A 256 19.41 -13.74 -8.72
N GLY A 257 18.53 -14.71 -8.89
CA GLY A 257 18.30 -15.84 -7.99
C GLY A 257 17.31 -15.54 -6.89
N VAL A 258 16.54 -14.46 -7.01
CA VAL A 258 15.47 -14.08 -6.08
C VAL A 258 14.16 -13.91 -6.83
N VAL A 259 13.07 -14.45 -6.29
CA VAL A 259 11.72 -14.17 -6.81
C VAL A 259 11.43 -12.69 -6.67
N ASP A 260 11.13 -12.01 -7.79
CA ASP A 260 10.95 -10.56 -7.83
C ASP A 260 9.85 -10.09 -6.87
N ASN A 261 8.72 -10.80 -6.82
CA ASN A 261 7.64 -10.57 -5.87
C ASN A 261 6.66 -11.74 -5.77
N VAL A 262 6.09 -11.93 -4.58
CA VAL A 262 4.92 -12.78 -4.34
C VAL A 262 3.79 -11.89 -3.84
N PHE A 263 2.65 -11.86 -4.53
CA PHE A 263 1.47 -11.17 -4.04
C PHE A 263 0.50 -12.13 -3.36
N VAL A 264 0.02 -11.79 -2.16
CA VAL A 264 -0.88 -12.65 -1.39
C VAL A 264 -2.23 -11.97 -1.17
N PHE A 265 -3.33 -12.60 -1.64
CA PHE A 265 -4.68 -12.28 -1.19
C PHE A 265 -5.06 -13.21 -0.05
N TYR A 266 -5.36 -12.66 1.11
CA TYR A 266 -5.82 -13.43 2.26
C TYR A 266 -7.33 -13.32 2.48
N ALA A 267 -7.96 -14.41 2.92
CA ALA A 267 -9.40 -14.48 3.17
C ALA A 267 -9.85 -13.54 4.29
N GLY A 268 -11.00 -12.92 4.14
CA GLY A 268 -11.63 -12.06 5.14
C GLY A 268 -11.33 -10.58 4.97
N TYR A 269 -11.38 -9.83 6.08
CA TYR A 269 -11.27 -8.37 6.12
C TYR A 269 -9.84 -7.91 6.43
N GLY A 270 -9.51 -6.68 6.01
CA GLY A 270 -8.22 -6.03 6.29
C GLY A 270 -8.32 -4.99 7.42
N GLN A 271 -7.26 -4.92 8.22
CA GLN A 271 -7.19 -4.01 9.36
C GLN A 271 -7.21 -2.53 8.96
N ASN A 272 -6.66 -2.19 7.78
CA ASN A 272 -6.73 -0.85 7.17
C ASN A 272 -8.16 -0.30 7.03
N SER A 273 -9.14 -1.18 6.98
CA SER A 273 -10.56 -0.85 6.91
C SER A 273 -11.26 -0.92 8.28
N GLY A 274 -10.52 -1.04 9.38
CA GLY A 274 -11.03 -1.09 10.74
C GLY A 274 -11.49 -2.49 11.17
N ALA A 275 -11.07 -3.55 10.52
CA ALA A 275 -11.26 -4.92 11.00
C ALA A 275 -10.51 -5.13 12.35
N PRO A 276 -10.86 -6.19 13.13
CA PRO A 276 -10.24 -6.45 14.42
C PRO A 276 -8.70 -6.53 14.34
N ALA A 277 -8.04 -6.22 15.46
CA ALA A 277 -6.58 -6.22 15.59
C ALA A 277 -5.90 -7.60 15.38
N GLU A 278 -6.69 -8.65 15.24
CA GLU A 278 -6.23 -9.99 14.88
C GLU A 278 -6.16 -10.21 13.35
N THR A 279 -6.65 -9.26 12.55
CA THR A 279 -6.55 -9.31 11.10
C THR A 279 -5.24 -8.68 10.63
N ILE A 280 -4.92 -8.82 9.33
CA ILE A 280 -3.67 -8.35 8.76
C ILE A 280 -3.90 -6.98 8.09
N TRP A 281 -2.94 -6.08 8.21
CA TRP A 281 -2.89 -4.84 7.44
C TRP A 281 -2.33 -5.12 6.04
N PRO A 282 -2.98 -4.72 4.93
CA PRO A 282 -2.39 -4.77 3.59
C PRO A 282 -1.07 -3.99 3.54
N HIS A 283 -0.01 -4.63 3.04
CA HIS A 283 1.32 -4.02 2.99
C HIS A 283 2.26 -4.73 2.00
N ALA A 284 3.37 -4.06 1.68
CA ALA A 284 4.51 -4.62 0.95
C ALA A 284 5.76 -4.68 1.84
N ALA A 285 6.49 -5.79 1.82
CA ALA A 285 7.68 -6.00 2.64
C ALA A 285 8.58 -7.11 2.08
N ASN A 286 9.56 -7.54 2.87
CA ASN A 286 10.47 -8.63 2.51
C ASN A 286 10.61 -9.62 3.67
N ILE A 287 10.31 -10.91 3.42
CA ILE A 287 10.30 -11.97 4.46
C ILE A 287 11.69 -12.22 5.06
N TRP A 288 12.73 -12.03 4.29
CA TRP A 288 14.10 -12.21 4.73
C TRP A 288 14.58 -11.04 5.59
N THR A 289 14.43 -9.80 5.08
CA THR A 289 14.96 -8.60 5.76
C THR A 289 14.25 -8.34 7.09
N TYR A 290 12.94 -8.48 7.13
CA TYR A 290 12.12 -8.14 8.31
C TYR A 290 11.74 -9.37 9.13
N GLY A 291 11.43 -10.51 8.49
CA GLY A 291 11.07 -11.75 9.16
C GLY A 291 12.25 -12.66 9.52
N GLY A 292 13.44 -12.42 8.96
CA GLY A 292 14.59 -13.28 9.12
C GLY A 292 14.44 -14.66 8.45
N ILE A 293 13.42 -14.84 7.61
CA ILE A 293 13.07 -16.11 6.98
C ILE A 293 13.84 -16.27 5.68
N LYS A 294 14.53 -17.40 5.54
CA LYS A 294 15.18 -17.81 4.28
C LYS A 294 14.44 -18.99 3.71
N LEU A 295 13.69 -18.74 2.63
CA LEU A 295 12.96 -19.75 1.89
C LEU A 295 13.53 -19.82 0.46
N VAL A 296 13.94 -21.02 0.04
CA VAL A 296 14.44 -21.28 -1.32
C VAL A 296 13.57 -22.37 -1.91
N LEU A 297 12.93 -22.08 -3.06
CA LEU A 297 12.08 -22.98 -3.82
C LEU A 297 12.55 -22.95 -5.28
N ASP A 298 12.59 -24.07 -5.94
CA ASP A 298 13.05 -24.22 -7.35
C ASP A 298 14.41 -23.56 -7.66
N GLY A 299 15.25 -23.41 -6.64
CA GLY A 299 16.60 -22.84 -6.77
C GLY A 299 16.66 -21.32 -6.64
N VAL A 300 15.53 -20.62 -6.46
CA VAL A 300 15.45 -19.17 -6.24
C VAL A 300 14.98 -18.85 -4.83
N GLN A 301 15.41 -17.72 -4.28
CA GLN A 301 15.05 -17.30 -2.93
C GLN A 301 13.76 -16.46 -2.97
N VAL A 302 12.77 -16.79 -2.14
CA VAL A 302 11.61 -15.93 -1.91
C VAL A 302 12.01 -14.78 -0.98
N GLY A 303 11.69 -13.55 -1.38
CA GLY A 303 12.07 -12.36 -0.62
C GLY A 303 10.94 -11.34 -0.54
N ASN A 304 10.76 -10.55 -1.60
CA ASN A 304 9.78 -9.49 -1.66
C ASN A 304 8.37 -10.03 -1.75
N TYR A 305 7.44 -9.39 -1.06
CA TYR A 305 6.03 -9.70 -1.15
C TYR A 305 5.17 -8.46 -0.95
N ALA A 306 3.92 -8.55 -1.39
CA ALA A 306 2.85 -7.64 -1.01
C ALA A 306 1.59 -8.44 -0.68
N CYS A 307 0.68 -7.89 0.11
CA CYS A 307 -0.55 -8.58 0.46
C CYS A 307 -1.75 -7.65 0.59
N THR A 308 -2.95 -8.20 0.38
CA THR A 308 -4.21 -7.51 0.64
C THR A 308 -5.33 -8.50 0.97
N ASN A 309 -6.45 -7.98 1.46
CA ASN A 309 -7.59 -8.75 1.94
C ASN A 309 -8.63 -9.06 0.85
N GLU A 310 -9.46 -10.07 1.11
CA GLU A 310 -10.55 -10.49 0.24
C GLU A 310 -11.72 -9.52 0.23
N ILE A 311 -12.19 -9.05 1.41
CA ILE A 311 -13.48 -8.40 1.60
C ILE A 311 -13.32 -6.95 2.04
N GLN A 312 -14.13 -6.08 1.46
CA GLN A 312 -14.18 -4.65 1.81
C GLN A 312 -14.78 -4.40 3.20
N GLY A 313 -14.27 -3.37 3.88
CA GLY A 313 -14.85 -2.87 5.14
C GLY A 313 -14.70 -3.86 6.29
N THR A 314 -15.71 -3.89 7.18
CA THR A 314 -15.72 -4.70 8.41
C THR A 314 -16.92 -5.62 8.50
N SER A 315 -17.79 -5.62 7.50
CA SER A 315 -19.02 -6.44 7.47
C SER A 315 -19.50 -6.65 6.03
N GLY A 316 -20.33 -7.67 5.84
CA GLY A 316 -20.86 -8.01 4.52
C GLY A 316 -19.98 -8.98 3.76
N SER A 317 -20.21 -9.08 2.44
CA SER A 317 -19.54 -10.07 1.57
C SER A 317 -19.09 -9.47 0.25
N VAL A 318 -18.93 -8.16 0.20
CA VAL A 318 -18.49 -7.46 -1.02
C VAL A 318 -16.99 -7.63 -1.15
N ARG A 319 -16.57 -8.30 -2.22
CA ARG A 319 -15.15 -8.50 -2.53
C ARG A 319 -14.45 -7.16 -2.75
N THR A 320 -13.18 -7.08 -2.34
CA THR A 320 -12.32 -5.93 -2.60
C THR A 320 -12.20 -5.64 -4.10
N GLY A 321 -12.01 -4.37 -4.44
CA GLY A 321 -11.64 -3.95 -5.79
C GLY A 321 -10.13 -4.03 -6.00
N ILE A 322 -9.67 -3.53 -7.14
CA ILE A 322 -8.25 -3.53 -7.51
C ILE A 322 -7.42 -2.45 -6.82
N GLY A 323 -8.05 -1.48 -6.14
CA GLY A 323 -7.36 -0.27 -5.67
C GLY A 323 -6.21 -0.55 -4.72
N THR A 324 -6.45 -1.31 -3.63
CA THR A 324 -5.39 -1.68 -2.69
C THR A 324 -4.35 -2.57 -3.35
N PHE A 325 -4.76 -3.54 -4.20
CA PHE A 325 -3.80 -4.33 -4.97
C PHE A 325 -2.87 -3.44 -5.82
N CYS A 326 -3.44 -2.49 -6.57
CA CYS A 326 -2.64 -1.60 -7.42
C CYS A 326 -1.69 -0.72 -6.62
N HIS A 327 -2.10 -0.25 -5.42
CA HIS A 327 -1.23 0.49 -4.51
C HIS A 327 -0.06 -0.36 -4.03
N GLU A 328 -0.33 -1.52 -3.43
CA GLU A 328 0.71 -2.40 -2.90
C GLU A 328 1.63 -2.94 -4.01
N PHE A 329 1.08 -3.25 -5.19
CA PHE A 329 1.89 -3.67 -6.33
C PHE A 329 2.73 -2.51 -6.89
N SER A 330 2.29 -1.27 -6.74
CA SER A 330 3.11 -0.11 -7.11
C SER A 330 4.32 0.08 -6.20
N HIS A 331 4.26 -0.36 -4.95
CA HIS A 331 5.46 -0.48 -4.10
C HIS A 331 6.43 -1.54 -4.63
N VAL A 332 5.92 -2.65 -5.17
CA VAL A 332 6.76 -3.65 -5.86
C VAL A 332 7.48 -3.03 -7.06
N LEU A 333 6.80 -2.12 -7.78
CA LEU A 333 7.40 -1.34 -8.87
C LEU A 333 8.35 -0.22 -8.38
N GLY A 334 8.49 -0.04 -7.07
CA GLY A 334 9.42 0.90 -6.43
C GLY A 334 8.85 2.27 -6.09
N LEU A 335 7.55 2.52 -6.29
CA LEU A 335 6.93 3.80 -5.92
C LEU A 335 6.81 3.95 -4.39
N PRO A 336 7.10 5.13 -3.83
CA PRO A 336 6.91 5.42 -2.42
C PRO A 336 5.48 5.86 -2.13
N ASP A 337 5.08 5.80 -0.85
CA ASP A 337 3.89 6.49 -0.38
C ASP A 337 3.98 8.01 -0.56
N LEU A 338 2.88 8.61 -1.01
CA LEU A 338 2.75 10.06 -1.19
C LEU A 338 1.85 10.73 -0.15
N TYR A 339 1.25 9.97 0.75
CA TYR A 339 0.59 10.53 1.93
C TYR A 339 1.60 10.92 3.02
N ALA A 340 1.16 11.67 4.02
CA ALA A 340 2.03 12.14 5.11
C ALA A 340 2.33 11.01 6.10
N THR A 341 3.33 10.19 5.83
CA THR A 341 3.78 9.07 6.69
C THR A 341 4.35 9.53 8.03
N ASP A 342 4.59 10.84 8.22
CA ASP A 342 5.08 11.43 9.46
C ASP A 342 3.96 11.99 10.36
N GLY A 343 2.70 11.71 10.02
CA GLY A 343 1.55 12.24 10.75
C GLY A 343 1.41 13.76 10.72
N SER A 344 2.19 14.45 9.88
CA SER A 344 2.06 15.90 9.68
C SER A 344 0.73 16.24 9.02
N SER A 345 0.33 17.51 9.13
CA SER A 345 -0.79 18.06 8.35
C SER A 345 -0.34 18.57 6.97
N SER A 346 0.71 17.98 6.40
CA SER A 346 1.21 18.35 5.08
C SER A 346 0.13 18.14 4.02
N PHE A 347 0.09 19.02 3.05
CA PHE A 347 -0.78 18.83 1.90
C PHE A 347 -0.27 17.66 1.07
N THR A 348 -1.15 16.71 0.77
CA THR A 348 -0.86 15.52 -0.05
C THR A 348 -1.82 15.47 -1.23
N PRO A 349 -1.54 14.69 -2.28
CA PRO A 349 -2.44 14.54 -3.42
C PRO A 349 -3.80 13.94 -3.08
N ASN A 350 -3.92 13.25 -1.94
CA ASN A 350 -5.15 12.71 -1.39
C ASN A 350 -5.83 11.71 -2.37
N GLN A 351 -7.16 11.78 -2.53
CA GLN A 351 -7.94 10.88 -3.40
C GLN A 351 -7.57 10.91 -4.90
N PHE A 352 -6.69 11.81 -5.30
CA PHE A 352 -6.27 11.96 -6.69
C PHE A 352 -5.02 11.15 -7.04
N GLU A 353 -4.47 10.44 -6.08
CA GLU A 353 -3.22 9.72 -6.20
C GLU A 353 -3.37 8.28 -5.72
N LEU A 354 -2.86 7.32 -6.52
CA LEU A 354 -2.84 5.91 -6.14
C LEU A 354 -2.00 5.66 -4.89
N MET A 355 -0.84 6.33 -4.80
CA MET A 355 0.10 6.19 -3.67
C MET A 355 -0.29 7.05 -2.44
N ASP A 356 -1.54 7.49 -2.38
CA ASP A 356 -2.18 8.16 -1.24
C ASP A 356 -3.52 7.45 -0.96
N ILE A 357 -4.62 8.13 -0.70
CA ILE A 357 -5.94 7.50 -0.41
C ILE A 357 -6.77 7.18 -1.67
N GLY A 358 -6.23 7.38 -2.86
CA GLY A 358 -6.87 7.04 -4.14
C GLY A 358 -7.31 5.57 -4.27
N PRO A 359 -6.63 4.58 -3.69
CA PRO A 359 -7.06 3.18 -3.69
C PRO A 359 -8.49 2.94 -3.25
N TYR A 360 -9.05 3.81 -2.41
CA TYR A 360 -10.39 3.65 -1.85
C TYR A 360 -11.52 4.23 -2.70
N LEU A 361 -11.21 4.86 -3.85
CA LEU A 361 -12.25 5.42 -4.72
C LEU A 361 -13.19 4.33 -5.25
N ASN A 362 -14.49 4.65 -5.26
CA ASN A 362 -15.54 3.71 -5.63
C ASN A 362 -15.39 2.35 -4.91
N HIS A 363 -15.12 2.39 -3.60
CA HIS A 363 -14.89 1.19 -2.80
C HIS A 363 -13.75 0.31 -3.34
N GLY A 364 -12.69 0.91 -3.86
CA GLY A 364 -11.54 0.23 -4.44
C GLY A 364 -11.73 -0.28 -5.87
N ASN A 365 -12.91 -0.09 -6.47
CA ASN A 365 -13.20 -0.59 -7.81
C ASN A 365 -12.72 0.34 -8.93
N THR A 366 -12.40 1.60 -8.60
CA THR A 366 -12.02 2.61 -9.59
C THR A 366 -10.94 3.53 -9.03
N PRO A 367 -9.71 3.03 -8.80
CA PRO A 367 -8.59 3.87 -8.37
C PRO A 367 -8.32 4.97 -9.41
N PRO A 368 -7.72 6.11 -9.02
CA PRO A 368 -7.39 7.17 -9.97
C PRO A 368 -6.26 6.71 -10.90
N TYR A 369 -6.10 7.35 -12.04
CA TYR A 369 -4.87 7.20 -12.82
C TYR A 369 -3.66 7.62 -11.99
N MET A 370 -2.55 6.95 -12.18
CA MET A 370 -1.26 7.37 -11.63
C MET A 370 -0.92 8.79 -12.08
N SER A 371 -0.29 9.55 -11.20
CA SER A 371 0.18 10.88 -11.51
C SER A 371 1.26 10.87 -12.60
N VAL A 372 1.50 12.04 -13.20
CA VAL A 372 2.66 12.22 -14.07
C VAL A 372 3.95 11.90 -13.33
N TYR A 373 4.03 12.19 -12.04
CA TYR A 373 5.20 11.85 -11.22
C TYR A 373 5.44 10.34 -11.19
N ASP A 374 4.45 9.54 -10.81
CA ASP A 374 4.55 8.08 -10.75
C ASP A 374 4.91 7.48 -12.11
N ARG A 375 4.17 7.89 -13.16
CA ARG A 375 4.42 7.40 -14.51
C ARG A 375 5.80 7.78 -15.04
N ALA A 376 6.34 8.95 -14.66
CA ALA A 376 7.69 9.35 -15.01
C ALA A 376 8.75 8.55 -14.25
N CYS A 377 8.54 8.30 -12.95
CA CYS A 377 9.40 7.41 -12.16
C CYS A 377 9.45 5.99 -12.75
N LEU A 378 8.30 5.48 -13.19
CA LEU A 378 8.18 4.16 -13.84
C LEU A 378 8.68 4.13 -15.29
N LYS A 379 9.14 5.27 -15.84
CA LYS A 379 9.57 5.42 -17.25
C LYS A 379 8.44 5.19 -18.28
N TRP A 380 7.20 5.39 -17.86
CA TRP A 380 6.03 5.28 -18.75
C TRP A 380 5.72 6.57 -19.51
N ILE A 381 6.29 7.70 -19.05
CA ILE A 381 6.19 9.00 -19.69
C ILE A 381 7.49 9.78 -19.46
N ASN A 382 7.80 10.68 -20.38
CA ASN A 382 8.88 11.66 -20.23
C ASN A 382 8.29 13.07 -20.29
N PRO A 383 8.03 13.75 -19.16
CA PRO A 383 7.49 15.10 -19.15
C PRO A 383 8.39 16.07 -19.93
N ARG A 384 7.80 16.83 -20.86
CA ARG A 384 8.54 17.82 -21.65
C ARG A 384 8.80 19.08 -20.82
N GLU A 385 10.01 19.58 -20.85
CA GLU A 385 10.33 20.85 -20.21
C GLU A 385 9.68 22.03 -20.96
N LEU A 386 8.99 22.89 -20.19
CA LEU A 386 8.31 24.09 -20.72
C LEU A 386 9.28 25.25 -20.81
N ASN A 387 9.41 25.85 -22.01
CA ASN A 387 10.24 27.00 -22.21
C ASN A 387 9.58 28.31 -21.75
N VAL A 388 10.38 29.27 -21.29
CA VAL A 388 9.89 30.59 -20.87
C VAL A 388 9.18 31.30 -22.01
N GLY A 389 7.93 31.73 -21.75
CA GLY A 389 7.12 32.45 -22.73
C GLY A 389 6.42 31.57 -23.77
N GLU A 390 6.52 30.26 -23.64
CA GLU A 390 5.81 29.30 -24.49
C GLU A 390 4.33 29.23 -24.13
N THR A 391 3.48 29.08 -25.15
CA THR A 391 2.06 28.78 -24.98
C THR A 391 1.79 27.37 -25.47
N VAL A 392 1.22 26.51 -24.62
CA VAL A 392 1.01 25.10 -24.91
C VAL A 392 -0.46 24.71 -24.69
N VAL A 393 -0.89 23.66 -25.36
CA VAL A 393 -2.18 23.01 -25.12
C VAL A 393 -1.92 21.69 -24.40
N LEU A 394 -2.15 21.67 -23.10
CA LEU A 394 -1.97 20.48 -22.28
C LEU A 394 -3.18 19.56 -22.47
N LYS A 395 -2.94 18.43 -23.13
CA LYS A 395 -3.95 17.40 -23.38
C LYS A 395 -4.25 16.61 -22.10
N SER A 396 -5.48 16.14 -21.97
CA SER A 396 -5.75 15.13 -20.93
C SER A 396 -5.16 13.79 -21.35
N PHE A 397 -4.92 12.92 -20.39
CA PHE A 397 -4.37 11.58 -20.62
C PHE A 397 -5.13 10.81 -21.73
N LYS A 398 -6.45 10.95 -21.81
CA LYS A 398 -7.30 10.28 -22.83
C LYS A 398 -7.32 10.97 -24.18
N ASP A 399 -7.01 12.26 -24.22
CA ASP A 399 -7.10 13.06 -25.45
C ASP A 399 -5.78 13.09 -26.23
N VAL A 400 -4.74 12.46 -25.70
CA VAL A 400 -3.45 12.33 -26.40
C VAL A 400 -3.62 11.35 -27.55
N ALA A 401 -3.47 11.87 -28.76
CA ALA A 401 -3.60 11.10 -29.99
C ALA A 401 -2.24 10.73 -30.61
N SER A 402 -1.16 11.41 -30.20
CA SER A 402 0.18 11.20 -30.73
C SER A 402 1.24 11.55 -29.69
N GLU A 403 2.47 11.04 -29.86
CA GLU A 403 3.61 11.36 -29.02
C GLU A 403 4.00 12.85 -29.03
N SER A 404 3.51 13.63 -30.01
CA SER A 404 3.75 15.07 -30.08
C SER A 404 2.78 15.89 -29.24
N ASP A 405 1.74 15.28 -28.65
CA ASP A 405 0.78 15.96 -27.80
C ASP A 405 1.38 16.15 -26.39
N ASP A 406 1.27 17.36 -25.84
CA ASP A 406 1.71 17.67 -24.49
C ASP A 406 0.67 17.15 -23.48
N GLU A 407 0.97 16.03 -22.82
CA GLU A 407 0.16 15.51 -21.70
C GLU A 407 0.78 15.76 -20.33
N ALA A 408 2.09 16.01 -20.30
CA ALA A 408 2.87 16.25 -19.11
C ALA A 408 3.96 17.29 -19.38
N LEU A 409 4.00 18.32 -18.56
CA LEU A 409 5.00 19.38 -18.68
C LEU A 409 5.78 19.49 -17.39
N LEU A 410 7.08 19.74 -17.55
CA LEU A 410 8.03 20.01 -16.48
C LEU A 410 8.39 21.50 -16.49
N ILE A 411 8.31 22.14 -15.34
CA ILE A 411 8.82 23.48 -15.11
C ILE A 411 9.95 23.38 -14.09
N THR A 412 11.17 23.65 -14.53
CA THR A 412 12.34 23.76 -13.64
C THR A 412 12.35 25.12 -12.95
N THR A 413 12.84 25.17 -11.72
CA THR A 413 13.03 26.41 -10.97
C THR A 413 14.51 26.76 -10.86
N ILE A 414 14.82 27.91 -10.26
CA ILE A 414 16.22 28.29 -9.96
C ILE A 414 16.83 27.45 -8.82
N SER A 415 16.01 26.66 -8.13
CA SER A 415 16.42 25.70 -7.10
C SER A 415 16.65 24.34 -7.73
N GLU A 416 17.83 23.75 -7.56
CA GLU A 416 18.18 22.44 -8.11
C GLU A 416 17.27 21.30 -7.59
N ASN A 417 16.58 21.52 -6.46
CA ASN A 417 15.73 20.52 -5.80
C ASN A 417 14.23 20.82 -5.91
N GLU A 418 13.85 21.76 -6.78
CA GLU A 418 12.44 22.15 -6.92
C GLU A 418 12.04 22.20 -8.39
N TYR A 419 10.92 21.57 -8.71
CA TYR A 419 10.30 21.59 -10.03
C TYR A 419 8.79 21.45 -9.92
N TYR A 420 8.07 21.80 -10.97
CA TYR A 420 6.64 21.59 -11.07
C TYR A 420 6.32 20.64 -12.23
N LEU A 421 5.42 19.72 -11.98
CA LEU A 421 4.82 18.88 -13.01
C LEU A 421 3.39 19.37 -13.28
N LEU A 422 3.05 19.56 -14.53
CA LEU A 422 1.72 19.96 -14.97
C LEU A 422 1.07 18.79 -15.71
N GLU A 423 -0.15 18.46 -15.32
CA GLU A 423 -1.00 17.49 -16.01
C GLU A 423 -2.45 17.98 -16.08
N ASN A 424 -3.17 17.55 -17.11
CA ASN A 424 -4.59 17.83 -17.27
C ASN A 424 -5.39 16.58 -16.89
N ARG A 425 -6.02 16.58 -15.71
CA ARG A 425 -6.88 15.50 -15.24
C ARG A 425 -8.34 15.81 -15.51
N GLN A 426 -9.03 14.87 -16.17
CA GLN A 426 -10.47 14.97 -16.45
C GLN A 426 -11.19 13.72 -15.97
N GLN A 427 -12.48 13.84 -15.67
CA GLN A 427 -13.30 12.72 -15.21
C GLN A 427 -13.66 11.78 -16.36
N ILE A 428 -12.77 10.84 -16.66
CA ILE A 428 -13.02 9.79 -17.65
C ILE A 428 -12.58 8.46 -17.03
N LEU A 429 -13.46 7.47 -16.92
CA LEU A 429 -13.25 6.13 -16.35
C LEU A 429 -12.72 6.14 -14.90
N TRP A 430 -11.42 6.21 -14.69
CA TRP A 430 -10.72 6.12 -13.41
C TRP A 430 -10.66 7.45 -12.62
N ARG A 431 -11.60 8.44 -12.80
CA ARG A 431 -11.40 9.81 -12.29
C ARG A 431 -12.64 10.52 -11.73
N ARG A 432 -12.39 11.51 -10.85
CA ARG A 432 -13.27 12.64 -10.57
C ARG A 432 -12.74 13.93 -11.23
N PRO A 433 -13.60 14.90 -11.64
CA PRO A 433 -13.15 16.08 -12.39
C PRO A 433 -12.45 17.05 -11.46
N ASN A 434 -11.26 17.48 -11.84
CA ASN A 434 -10.69 18.77 -11.43
C ASN A 434 -9.39 19.05 -12.21
N PHE A 435 -9.07 20.31 -12.44
CA PHE A 435 -7.75 20.74 -12.89
C PHE A 435 -6.76 20.65 -11.72
N PHE A 436 -5.63 19.96 -11.89
CA PHE A 436 -4.57 19.94 -10.89
C PHE A 436 -3.24 20.37 -11.51
N VAL A 437 -2.54 21.21 -10.76
CA VAL A 437 -1.12 21.42 -10.88
C VAL A 437 -0.51 20.57 -9.77
N THR A 438 0.19 19.51 -10.13
CA THR A 438 0.94 18.73 -9.16
C THR A 438 2.25 19.45 -8.89
N ILE A 439 2.45 19.91 -7.68
CA ILE A 439 3.70 20.52 -7.22
C ILE A 439 4.52 19.43 -6.55
N CYS A 440 5.58 18.99 -7.22
CA CYS A 440 6.56 18.09 -6.60
C CYS A 440 7.72 18.95 -6.06
N GLN A 441 7.90 18.95 -4.75
CA GLN A 441 9.10 19.44 -4.10
C GLN A 441 9.89 18.23 -3.61
N ASN A 442 11.13 18.09 -4.08
CA ASN A 442 12.08 17.19 -3.42
C ASN A 442 12.34 17.75 -2.00
N ARG A 443 11.78 17.15 -1.00
CA ARG A 443 12.06 17.45 0.41
C ARG A 443 13.02 16.45 1.01
#